data_2606023aca7964e798137e7d7e6549fb
#
_entry.id   2606023aca7964e798137e7d7e6549fb
#
_cell.length_a   1.000
_cell.length_b   1.000
_cell.length_c   1.000
_cell.angle_alpha   90.00
_cell.angle_beta   90.00
_cell.angle_gamma   90.00
#
_symmetry.space_group_name_H-M   'P 1'
#
loop_
_entity.id
_entity.type
_entity.pdbx_description
1 polymer ?
#
loop_
_entity_poly.entity_id
_entity_poly.type
_entity_poly.pdbx_seq_one_letter_code
_entity_poly.pdbx_strand_id
1 'polypeptide(L)'
;FVGEFALFLVGARFLPEGAFARVLDGEGGDEDDERRLRTMLSEELGVSAEDILSYDLNAYPCERGCLLGYDDVFLSAPRLDNLSSVKACLDALRDFDGDGIRVAAFFDNEEVGSRTKQGAGSTALAMVLERICHGLGIARDEYLGKIMDGFCLSVDVAHALPPNAPE
;
A
#
# COMPACT_ATOMS: atom_id res chain seq x y z
N PHE A 1 -9.37 25.84 -5.79
CA PHE A 1 -9.08 24.41 -5.57
C PHE A 1 -9.06 24.21 -4.07
N VAL A 2 -10.18 23.78 -3.50
CA VAL A 2 -10.26 23.31 -2.12
C VAL A 2 -9.71 21.88 -2.18
N GLY A 3 -8.54 21.66 -1.59
CA GLY A 3 -7.96 20.32 -1.51
C GLY A 3 -8.82 19.48 -0.56
N GLU A 4 -9.35 18.38 -1.07
CA GLU A 4 -9.91 17.34 -0.23
C GLU A 4 -8.77 16.75 0.61
N PHE A 5 -8.81 17.01 1.90
CA PHE A 5 -7.95 16.32 2.85
C PHE A 5 -8.54 14.93 3.10
N ALA A 6 -8.00 13.93 2.43
CA ALA A 6 -8.20 12.55 2.84
C ALA A 6 -7.35 12.30 4.09
N LEU A 7 -8.00 12.12 5.23
CA LEU A 7 -7.33 11.77 6.47
C LEU A 7 -7.08 10.25 6.45
N PHE A 8 -5.84 9.84 6.26
CA PHE A 8 -5.44 8.45 6.41
C PHE A 8 -5.18 8.18 7.90
N LEU A 9 -6.14 7.59 8.59
CA LEU A 9 -5.93 7.02 9.92
C LEU A 9 -5.37 5.61 9.75
N VAL A 10 -4.07 5.49 9.87
CA VAL A 10 -3.39 4.21 9.85
C VAL A 10 -3.19 3.76 11.30
N GLY A 11 -4.02 2.84 11.78
CA GLY A 11 -3.70 2.06 12.95
C GLY A 11 -4.80 1.86 13.99
N ALA A 12 -5.27 0.63 14.15
CA ALA A 12 -6.08 0.17 15.28
C ALA A 12 -5.42 0.35 16.66
N ARG A 13 -4.20 0.87 16.72
CA ARG A 13 -3.43 1.09 17.95
C ARG A 13 -4.01 2.22 18.82
N PHE A 14 -4.85 3.06 18.25
CA PHE A 14 -5.45 4.20 18.93
C PHE A 14 -6.82 3.93 19.52
N LEU A 15 -7.44 2.80 19.21
CA LEU A 15 -8.72 2.43 19.80
C LEU A 15 -8.48 1.71 21.13
N PRO A 16 -9.17 2.11 22.23
CA PRO A 16 -9.15 1.38 23.48
C PRO A 16 -9.55 -0.09 23.25
N GLU A 17 -8.91 -1.00 23.98
CA GLU A 17 -9.21 -2.43 23.92
C GLU A 17 -10.73 -2.65 24.07
N GLY A 18 -11.37 -3.29 23.09
CA GLY A 18 -12.81 -3.51 23.04
C GLY A 18 -13.67 -2.39 22.44
N ALA A 19 -13.10 -1.24 22.05
CA ALA A 19 -13.87 -0.18 21.37
C ALA A 19 -14.22 -0.59 19.93
N PHE A 20 -13.30 -1.24 19.23
CA PHE A 20 -13.52 -1.75 17.88
C PHE A 20 -14.54 -2.88 17.85
N ALA A 21 -14.51 -3.78 18.84
CA ALA A 21 -15.50 -4.84 18.99
C ALA A 21 -16.91 -4.27 19.18
N ARG A 22 -17.08 -3.19 19.94
CA ARG A 22 -18.39 -2.54 20.15
C ARG A 22 -18.94 -1.83 18.92
N VAL A 23 -18.07 -1.38 18.02
CA VAL A 23 -18.51 -0.81 16.72
C VAL A 23 -18.97 -1.94 15.77
N LEU A 24 -18.35 -3.14 15.87
CA LEU A 24 -18.68 -4.28 15.03
C LEU A 24 -19.82 -5.15 15.59
N ASP A 25 -20.10 -5.10 16.89
CA ASP A 25 -21.10 -5.96 17.57
C ASP A 25 -22.58 -5.56 17.28
N GLY A 26 -22.80 -4.51 16.50
CA GLY A 26 -24.04 -4.28 15.75
C GLY A 26 -25.37 -4.25 16.56
N GLU A 27 -25.35 -3.89 17.86
CA GLU A 27 -26.59 -3.69 18.63
C GLU A 27 -27.26 -2.32 18.39
N GLY A 28 -26.67 -1.48 17.51
CA GLY A 28 -27.21 -0.22 17.07
C GLY A 28 -27.52 -0.23 15.57
N GLY A 29 -28.49 0.52 15.11
CA GLY A 29 -28.72 0.71 13.68
C GLY A 29 -27.56 1.49 13.01
N ASP A 30 -27.41 1.38 11.69
CA ASP A 30 -26.31 1.97 10.90
C ASP A 30 -25.98 3.44 11.23
N GLU A 31 -27.00 4.27 11.52
CA GLU A 31 -26.80 5.68 11.88
C GLU A 31 -26.15 5.87 13.27
N ASP A 32 -26.39 4.96 14.20
CA ASP A 32 -25.84 5.00 15.56
C ASP A 32 -24.36 4.59 15.55
N ASP A 33 -24.00 3.64 14.72
CA ASP A 33 -22.64 3.15 14.57
C ASP A 33 -21.75 4.19 13.86
N GLU A 34 -22.25 4.84 12.82
CA GLU A 34 -21.53 5.93 12.16
C GLU A 34 -21.29 7.11 13.12
N ARG A 35 -22.29 7.48 13.90
CA ARG A 35 -22.18 8.57 14.90
C ARG A 35 -21.14 8.21 15.97
N ARG A 36 -21.14 6.99 16.48
CA ARG A 36 -20.14 6.49 17.46
C ARG A 36 -18.73 6.56 16.88
N LEU A 37 -18.56 6.08 15.66
CA LEU A 37 -17.28 6.11 14.97
C LEU A 37 -16.78 7.54 14.78
N ARG A 38 -17.62 8.44 14.30
CA ARG A 38 -17.26 9.87 14.16
C ARG A 38 -16.89 10.51 15.50
N THR A 39 -17.59 10.16 16.57
CA THR A 39 -17.26 10.65 17.91
C THR A 39 -15.86 10.16 18.35
N MET A 40 -15.58 8.88 18.17
CA MET A 40 -14.26 8.32 18.48
C MET A 40 -13.14 8.97 17.66
N LEU A 41 -13.37 9.18 16.37
CA LEU A 41 -12.39 9.85 15.50
C LEU A 41 -12.19 11.33 15.92
N SER A 42 -13.26 12.01 16.28
CA SER A 42 -13.24 13.39 16.77
C SER A 42 -12.39 13.51 18.04
N GLU A 43 -12.61 12.64 19.01
CA GLU A 43 -11.85 12.60 20.26
C GLU A 43 -10.36 12.32 20.02
N GLU A 44 -10.05 11.34 19.18
CA GLU A 44 -8.67 10.94 18.87
C GLU A 44 -7.90 12.04 18.13
N LEU A 45 -8.56 12.73 17.21
CA LEU A 45 -7.97 13.77 16.38
C LEU A 45 -7.98 15.15 17.02
N GLY A 46 -8.79 15.36 18.07
CA GLY A 46 -8.98 16.66 18.71
C GLY A 46 -9.68 17.67 17.80
N VAL A 47 -10.57 17.21 16.91
CA VAL A 47 -11.37 18.05 15.99
C VAL A 47 -12.85 17.83 16.25
N SER A 48 -13.72 18.73 15.77
CA SER A 48 -15.16 18.51 15.83
C SER A 48 -15.57 17.36 14.90
N ALA A 49 -16.53 16.52 15.30
CA ALA A 49 -17.07 15.46 14.45
C ALA A 49 -17.67 16.01 13.14
N GLU A 50 -18.12 17.25 13.14
CA GLU A 50 -18.68 17.95 11.97
C GLU A 50 -17.60 18.37 10.97
N ASP A 51 -16.34 18.52 11.43
CA ASP A 51 -15.21 18.86 10.57
C ASP A 51 -14.63 17.62 9.85
N ILE A 52 -15.06 16.42 10.23
CA ILE A 52 -14.66 15.16 9.55
C ILE A 52 -15.56 14.97 8.32
N LEU A 53 -15.06 15.34 7.16
CA LEU A 53 -15.81 15.27 5.90
C LEU A 53 -15.89 13.85 5.35
N SER A 54 -14.79 13.11 5.43
CA SER A 54 -14.69 11.71 5.02
C SER A 54 -13.56 11.02 5.76
N TYR A 55 -13.59 9.68 5.80
CA TYR A 55 -12.53 8.87 6.38
C TYR A 55 -12.40 7.55 5.62
N ASP A 56 -11.21 6.97 5.69
CA ASP A 56 -10.91 5.61 5.25
C ASP A 56 -10.20 4.89 6.40
N LEU A 57 -10.73 3.75 6.81
CA LEU A 57 -10.25 2.99 7.95
C LEU A 57 -9.80 1.61 7.49
N ASN A 58 -8.53 1.30 7.74
CA ASN A 58 -7.93 0.03 7.42
C ASN A 58 -7.45 -0.67 8.68
N ALA A 59 -7.89 -1.91 8.88
CA ALA A 59 -7.37 -2.77 9.94
C ALA A 59 -6.04 -3.39 9.51
N TYR A 60 -5.06 -3.43 10.42
CA TYR A 60 -3.80 -4.10 10.16
C TYR A 60 -3.25 -4.77 11.43
N PRO A 61 -2.43 -5.82 11.31
CA PRO A 61 -1.76 -6.44 12.44
C PRO A 61 -0.80 -5.45 13.12
N CYS A 62 -0.91 -5.31 14.43
CA CYS A 62 -0.04 -4.44 15.25
C CYS A 62 1.19 -5.16 15.79
N GLU A 63 1.26 -6.48 15.66
CA GLU A 63 2.36 -7.29 16.12
C GLU A 63 3.66 -6.90 15.42
N ARG A 64 4.72 -6.85 16.20
CA ARG A 64 6.05 -6.66 15.66
C ARG A 64 6.54 -7.97 15.05
N GLY A 65 7.37 -7.85 14.01
CA GLY A 65 8.12 -9.00 13.51
C GLY A 65 9.02 -9.58 14.60
N CYS A 66 9.22 -10.89 14.55
CA CYS A 66 10.10 -11.61 15.46
C CYS A 66 10.88 -12.68 14.69
N LEU A 67 12.00 -13.08 15.27
CA LEU A 67 12.76 -14.23 14.82
C LEU A 67 12.22 -15.47 15.51
N LEU A 68 12.18 -16.60 14.81
CA LEU A 68 11.66 -17.88 15.28
C LEU A 68 12.58 -19.02 14.91
N GLY A 69 12.27 -20.17 15.49
CA GLY A 69 12.97 -21.43 15.22
C GLY A 69 14.26 -21.57 16.00
N TYR A 70 14.90 -22.75 15.83
CA TYR A 70 16.20 -23.00 16.42
C TYR A 70 17.23 -22.06 15.80
N ASP A 71 18.02 -21.38 16.61
CA ASP A 71 19.00 -20.35 16.20
C ASP A 71 18.39 -19.18 15.39
N ASP A 72 17.12 -18.82 15.63
CA ASP A 72 16.48 -17.65 15.03
C ASP A 72 16.50 -17.63 13.48
N VAL A 73 16.41 -18.80 12.87
CA VAL A 73 16.57 -18.96 11.40
C VAL A 73 15.37 -18.48 10.58
N PHE A 74 14.24 -18.22 11.20
CA PHE A 74 13.03 -17.75 10.52
C PHE A 74 12.64 -16.34 10.98
N LEU A 75 12.21 -15.55 10.05
CA LEU A 75 11.57 -14.26 10.32
C LEU A 75 10.05 -14.38 10.16
N SER A 76 9.31 -14.05 11.20
CA SER A 76 7.87 -13.88 11.15
C SER A 76 7.53 -12.40 11.26
N ALA A 77 6.87 -11.86 10.27
CA ALA A 77 6.41 -10.47 10.29
C ALA A 77 5.18 -10.32 9.37
N PRO A 78 4.27 -9.38 9.69
CA PRO A 78 3.20 -9.04 8.77
C PRO A 78 3.78 -8.36 7.52
N ARG A 79 3.12 -8.53 6.38
CA ARG A 79 3.41 -7.82 5.12
C ARG A 79 4.80 -8.10 4.53
N LEU A 80 5.41 -9.25 4.82
CA LEU A 80 6.60 -9.70 4.10
C LEU A 80 6.29 -9.79 2.60
N ASP A 81 5.15 -10.28 2.26
CA ASP A 81 4.47 -10.08 1.01
C ASP A 81 3.67 -8.77 1.09
N ASN A 82 4.01 -7.73 0.31
CA ASN A 82 5.15 -7.69 -0.62
C ASN A 82 6.18 -6.59 -0.24
N LEU A 83 6.25 -6.18 1.04
CA LEU A 83 7.18 -5.14 1.48
C LEU A 83 8.66 -5.54 1.37
N SER A 84 8.96 -6.83 1.39
CA SER A 84 10.32 -7.32 1.15
C SER A 84 10.78 -7.01 -0.29
N SER A 85 9.93 -7.22 -1.28
CA SER A 85 10.21 -6.87 -2.68
C SER A 85 10.26 -5.36 -2.89
N VAL A 86 9.38 -4.60 -2.23
CA VAL A 86 9.43 -3.13 -2.23
C VAL A 86 10.78 -2.63 -1.70
N LYS A 87 11.25 -3.19 -0.59
CA LYS A 87 12.57 -2.85 -0.03
C LYS A 87 13.70 -3.16 -0.99
N ALA A 88 13.70 -4.34 -1.62
CA ALA A 88 14.71 -4.73 -2.60
C ALA A 88 14.73 -3.79 -3.81
N CYS A 89 13.57 -3.42 -4.35
CA CYS A 89 13.46 -2.47 -5.45
C CYS A 89 13.98 -1.07 -5.08
N LEU A 90 13.66 -0.59 -3.87
CA LEU A 90 14.15 0.70 -3.39
C LEU A 90 15.67 0.71 -3.20
N ASP A 91 16.25 -0.36 -2.65
CA ASP A 91 17.68 -0.48 -2.49
C ASP A 91 18.38 -0.52 -3.86
N ALA A 92 17.88 -1.32 -4.78
CA ALA A 92 18.41 -1.40 -6.15
C ALA A 92 18.35 -0.04 -6.87
N LEU A 93 17.26 0.72 -6.68
CA LEU A 93 17.11 2.05 -7.27
C LEU A 93 18.11 3.05 -6.69
N ARG A 94 18.36 2.98 -5.38
CA ARG A 94 19.31 3.86 -4.67
C ARG A 94 20.75 3.56 -5.01
N ASP A 95 21.11 2.27 -5.05
CA ASP A 95 22.51 1.85 -5.09
C ASP A 95 23.07 1.72 -6.52
N PHE A 96 22.24 1.92 -7.52
CA PHE A 96 22.66 1.85 -8.91
C PHE A 96 23.23 3.18 -9.43
N ASP A 97 24.41 3.13 -10.03
CA ASP A 97 25.18 4.26 -10.56
C ASP A 97 25.37 4.15 -12.11
N GLY A 98 24.30 3.93 -12.85
CA GLY A 98 24.35 3.82 -14.31
C GLY A 98 23.48 4.87 -15.01
N ASP A 99 23.62 4.99 -16.33
CA ASP A 99 22.86 5.88 -17.17
C ASP A 99 21.43 5.38 -17.40
N GLY A 100 20.51 6.28 -17.74
CA GLY A 100 19.15 6.01 -18.16
C GLY A 100 18.09 6.37 -17.12
N ILE A 101 16.82 6.16 -17.50
CA ILE A 101 15.67 6.39 -16.63
C ILE A 101 15.33 5.07 -15.92
N ARG A 102 15.31 5.12 -14.61
CA ARG A 102 14.94 3.98 -13.76
C ARG A 102 13.69 4.32 -12.99
N VAL A 103 12.80 3.35 -12.92
CA VAL A 103 11.53 3.51 -12.25
C VAL A 103 11.26 2.27 -11.41
N ALA A 104 10.95 2.49 -10.14
CA ALA A 104 10.32 1.49 -9.29
C ALA A 104 8.85 1.91 -9.15
N ALA A 105 7.94 1.09 -9.64
CA ALA A 105 6.52 1.31 -9.54
C ALA A 105 5.92 0.35 -8.52
N PHE A 106 5.28 0.90 -7.50
CA PHE A 106 4.56 0.13 -6.48
C PHE A 106 3.08 0.34 -6.67
N PHE A 107 2.38 -0.74 -6.94
CA PHE A 107 0.97 -0.69 -7.26
C PHE A 107 0.13 -1.04 -6.04
N ASP A 108 -1.00 -0.40 -5.93
CA ASP A 108 -2.07 -0.76 -5.02
C ASP A 108 -3.05 -1.74 -5.71
N ASN A 109 -3.92 -2.37 -4.92
CA ASN A 109 -4.99 -3.27 -5.41
C ASN A 109 -4.49 -4.55 -6.10
N GLU A 110 -3.34 -5.07 -5.72
CA GLU A 110 -2.84 -6.34 -6.25
C GLU A 110 -3.80 -7.48 -5.91
N GLU A 111 -4.23 -7.60 -4.65
CA GLU A 111 -5.11 -8.65 -4.12
C GLU A 111 -6.50 -8.71 -4.80
N VAL A 112 -6.97 -7.61 -5.35
CA VAL A 112 -8.20 -7.57 -6.16
C VAL A 112 -7.94 -7.79 -7.66
N GLY A 113 -6.75 -8.24 -8.05
CA GLY A 113 -6.37 -8.68 -9.39
C GLY A 113 -5.84 -7.59 -10.31
N SER A 114 -5.33 -6.49 -9.76
CA SER A 114 -4.61 -5.42 -10.49
C SER A 114 -5.40 -4.69 -11.60
N ARG A 115 -6.69 -4.97 -11.77
CA ARG A 115 -7.55 -4.42 -12.84
C ARG A 115 -8.29 -3.15 -12.45
N THR A 116 -7.91 -2.53 -11.36
CA THR A 116 -8.46 -1.25 -10.91
C THR A 116 -7.84 -0.10 -11.70
N LYS A 117 -8.38 1.10 -11.53
CA LYS A 117 -7.92 2.32 -12.21
C LYS A 117 -6.41 2.60 -11.97
N GLN A 118 -5.89 2.26 -10.81
CA GLN A 118 -4.51 2.48 -10.35
C GLN A 118 -3.67 1.20 -10.28
N GLY A 119 -4.25 0.02 -10.50
CA GLY A 119 -3.56 -1.25 -10.44
C GLY A 119 -2.55 -1.46 -11.56
N ALA A 120 -1.74 -2.51 -11.46
CA ALA A 120 -0.68 -2.82 -12.43
C ALA A 120 -1.22 -3.09 -13.85
N GLY A 121 -2.45 -3.60 -13.98
CA GLY A 121 -3.12 -3.84 -15.27
C GLY A 121 -3.76 -2.60 -15.91
N SER A 122 -3.64 -1.42 -15.28
CA SER A 122 -4.19 -0.17 -15.80
C SER A 122 -3.23 0.54 -16.76
N THR A 123 -3.70 1.60 -17.39
CA THR A 123 -2.86 2.49 -18.21
C THR A 123 -2.07 3.51 -17.39
N ALA A 124 -2.23 3.53 -16.07
CA ALA A 124 -1.67 4.56 -15.19
C ALA A 124 -0.14 4.66 -15.31
N LEU A 125 0.58 3.53 -15.25
CA LEU A 125 2.03 3.54 -15.37
C LEU A 125 2.49 4.10 -16.73
N ALA A 126 1.90 3.64 -17.83
CA ALA A 126 2.28 4.11 -19.16
C ALA A 126 2.06 5.62 -19.30
N MET A 127 0.94 6.14 -18.79
CA MET A 127 0.64 7.57 -18.79
C MET A 127 1.63 8.37 -17.94
N VAL A 128 2.02 7.86 -16.78
CA VAL A 128 3.02 8.51 -15.92
C VAL A 128 4.38 8.55 -16.60
N LEU A 129 4.83 7.44 -17.17
CA LEU A 129 6.11 7.36 -17.89
C LEU A 129 6.14 8.29 -19.11
N GLU A 130 5.07 8.34 -19.91
CA GLU A 130 4.98 9.26 -21.03
C GLU A 130 5.06 10.72 -20.58
N ARG A 131 4.40 11.08 -19.48
CA ARG A 131 4.48 12.43 -18.91
C ARG A 131 5.86 12.78 -18.37
N ILE A 132 6.55 11.84 -17.72
CA ILE A 132 7.92 12.04 -17.25
C ILE A 132 8.83 12.29 -18.45
N CYS A 133 8.78 11.45 -19.47
CA CYS A 133 9.58 11.60 -20.68
C CYS A 133 9.31 12.93 -21.39
N HIS A 134 8.04 13.32 -21.52
CA HIS A 134 7.69 14.62 -22.06
C HIS A 134 8.27 15.79 -21.24
N GLY A 135 8.19 15.70 -19.91
CA GLY A 135 8.79 16.70 -19.01
C GLY A 135 10.31 16.80 -19.13
N LEU A 136 10.98 15.74 -19.56
CA LEU A 136 12.41 15.69 -19.86
C LEU A 136 12.75 16.12 -21.31
N GLY A 137 11.75 16.55 -22.10
CA GLY A 137 11.95 16.99 -23.48
C GLY A 137 12.05 15.84 -24.50
N ILE A 138 11.74 14.61 -24.09
CA ILE A 138 11.73 13.42 -24.97
C ILE A 138 10.42 13.40 -25.80
N ALA A 139 10.56 13.36 -27.10
CA ALA A 139 9.41 13.30 -28.00
C ALA A 139 8.67 11.94 -27.87
N ARG A 140 7.38 11.93 -28.24
CA ARG A 140 6.53 10.75 -28.07
C ARG A 140 7.02 9.54 -28.85
N ASP A 141 7.51 9.72 -30.04
CA ASP A 141 8.10 8.67 -30.88
C ASP A 141 9.36 8.08 -30.26
N GLU A 142 10.22 8.93 -29.71
CA GLU A 142 11.40 8.50 -28.94
C GLU A 142 11.00 7.75 -27.66
N TYR A 143 10.00 8.23 -26.91
CA TYR A 143 9.44 7.53 -25.77
C TYR A 143 8.98 6.11 -26.13
N LEU A 144 8.23 5.96 -27.22
CA LEU A 144 7.74 4.65 -27.67
C LEU A 144 8.90 3.70 -28.02
N GLY A 145 9.96 4.20 -28.66
CA GLY A 145 11.17 3.43 -28.92
C GLY A 145 11.84 2.98 -27.60
N LYS A 146 12.00 3.88 -26.64
CA LYS A 146 12.60 3.58 -25.33
C LYS A 146 11.81 2.55 -24.52
N ILE A 147 10.48 2.56 -24.60
CA ILE A 147 9.63 1.54 -23.96
C ILE A 147 9.84 0.16 -24.58
N MET A 148 9.98 0.10 -25.91
CA MET A 148 10.23 -1.17 -26.61
C MET A 148 11.62 -1.75 -26.33
N ASP A 149 12.61 -0.90 -26.16
CA ASP A 149 13.99 -1.28 -25.84
C ASP A 149 14.22 -1.44 -24.32
N GLY A 150 13.22 -1.06 -23.52
CA GLY A 150 13.30 -1.10 -22.07
C GLY A 150 13.25 -2.51 -21.50
N PHE A 151 13.79 -2.65 -20.29
CA PHE A 151 13.68 -3.86 -19.48
C PHE A 151 12.68 -3.64 -18.35
N CYS A 152 11.76 -4.58 -18.17
CA CYS A 152 10.80 -4.57 -17.07
C CYS A 152 10.95 -5.84 -16.24
N LEU A 153 11.14 -5.68 -14.93
CA LEU A 153 11.15 -6.77 -13.97
C LEU A 153 9.93 -6.66 -13.08
N SER A 154 9.11 -7.70 -13.05
CA SER A 154 8.05 -7.87 -12.05
C SER A 154 8.62 -8.64 -10.86
N VAL A 155 8.39 -8.11 -9.67
CA VAL A 155 8.94 -8.67 -8.42
C VAL A 155 7.79 -8.88 -7.45
N ASP A 156 7.68 -10.10 -6.96
CA ASP A 156 6.69 -10.51 -5.99
C ASP A 156 7.26 -11.57 -5.04
N VAL A 157 6.52 -11.97 -4.01
CA VAL A 157 6.92 -13.00 -3.06
C VAL A 157 6.13 -14.27 -3.33
N ALA A 158 6.83 -15.32 -3.75
CA ALA A 158 6.23 -16.63 -3.96
C ALA A 158 6.19 -17.44 -2.66
N HIS A 159 5.29 -18.43 -2.63
CA HIS A 159 5.25 -19.40 -1.56
C HIS A 159 6.58 -20.19 -1.48
N ALA A 160 7.09 -20.32 -0.25
CA ALA A 160 8.18 -21.26 0.01
C ALA A 160 7.68 -22.71 -0.04
N LEU A 161 8.59 -23.66 -0.22
CA LEU A 161 8.28 -25.06 -0.08
C LEU A 161 7.89 -25.35 1.38
N PRO A 162 6.64 -25.76 1.67
CA PRO A 162 6.26 -26.11 3.02
C PRO A 162 7.00 -27.40 3.44
N PRO A 163 7.48 -27.50 4.70
CA PRO A 163 8.26 -28.65 5.16
C PRO A 163 7.53 -30.00 5.06
N ASN A 164 6.18 -29.98 5.09
CA ASN A 164 5.31 -31.14 5.03
C ASN A 164 4.77 -31.46 3.61
N ALA A 165 5.11 -30.64 2.64
CA ALA A 165 4.74 -30.84 1.23
C ALA A 165 5.86 -30.30 0.32
N PRO A 166 6.98 -31.03 0.20
CA PRO A 166 8.21 -30.55 -0.47
C PRO A 166 8.17 -30.62 -2.01
N GLU A 167 7.01 -30.79 -2.63
CA GLU A 167 6.88 -30.84 -4.09
C GLU A 167 6.32 -29.54 -4.65
#